data_a00def06c00ede75c0d84af8b5e71b36
#
_entry.id   a00def06c00ede75c0d84af8b5e71b36
#
_cell.length_a   1.000
_cell.length_b   1.000
_cell.length_c   1.000
_cell.angle_alpha   90.00
_cell.angle_beta   90.00
_cell.angle_gamma   90.00
#
_symmetry.space_group_name_H-M   'P 1'
#
loop_
_entity.id
_entity.type
_entity.pdbx_description
1 polymer ?
#
loop_
_entity_poly.entity_id
_entity_poly.type
_entity_poly.pdbx_seq_one_letter_code
_entity_poly.pdbx_strand_id
1 'polypeptide(L)'
;MEQNPAGGPGRGPGRDEAPAFGPSGYLPDRAARRARKIVLRAPLGLQWVVASLVAGAVVLVAGLLLLGGRADTPGAPWEPLGAVEDLPESAYDAGSGLLVVHVAGRVRAFDAPEGITYCAPSNRLEHPDGRVWALTGRGLAGTASLAPAPTLTTAGIAYLDPTTLGVPPEPLDDPAGPAC
;
A
#
# COMPACT_ATOMS: atom_id res chain seq x y z
N MET A 1 23.83 60.19 85.92
CA MET A 1 25.19 60.23 85.36
C MET A 1 25.06 59.48 84.02
N GLU A 2 24.96 60.23 83.03
CA GLU A 2 25.97 60.69 82.07
C GLU A 2 26.04 59.67 80.85
N GLN A 3 26.02 59.91 79.69
CA GLN A 3 26.15 61.06 78.80
C GLN A 3 25.77 60.54 77.37
N ASN A 4 25.02 61.32 76.69
CA ASN A 4 24.96 61.19 75.23
C ASN A 4 26.26 61.82 74.65
N PRO A 5 26.80 61.33 73.55
CA PRO A 5 26.81 62.22 72.44
C PRO A 5 26.72 61.65 71.00
N ALA A 6 26.22 62.48 70.16
CA ALA A 6 26.60 62.81 68.78
C ALA A 6 26.28 61.76 67.68
N GLY A 7 25.31 62.01 66.88
CA GLY A 7 25.46 62.87 65.76
C GLY A 7 26.33 62.26 64.67
N GLY A 8 25.75 61.33 63.76
CA GLY A 8 26.37 60.91 62.52
C GLY A 8 25.66 61.55 61.33
N PRO A 9 26.40 62.07 60.36
CA PRO A 9 25.88 62.90 59.28
C PRO A 9 24.99 62.10 58.28
N GLY A 10 23.97 62.81 57.82
CA GLY A 10 23.04 62.33 56.87
C GLY A 10 23.71 61.74 55.59
N ARG A 11 23.29 60.58 55.28
CA ARG A 11 23.45 60.08 53.89
C ARG A 11 22.52 60.87 53.02
N GLY A 12 23.11 61.63 52.13
CA GLY A 12 22.42 62.34 51.06
C GLY A 12 21.56 61.38 50.17
N PRO A 13 20.59 61.95 49.49
CA PRO A 13 19.76 61.19 48.60
C PRO A 13 20.65 60.49 47.60
N GLY A 14 20.50 59.17 47.57
CA GLY A 14 21.18 58.31 46.60
C GLY A 14 21.00 58.90 45.18
N ARG A 15 22.12 59.12 44.55
CA ARG A 15 22.14 59.33 43.10
C ARG A 15 21.25 58.31 42.46
N ASP A 16 20.27 58.81 41.73
CA ASP A 16 19.51 58.00 40.80
C ASP A 16 20.52 57.33 39.87
N GLU A 17 20.84 56.08 40.14
CA GLU A 17 21.59 55.27 39.20
C GLU A 17 20.76 55.22 37.92
N ALA A 18 21.24 55.84 36.88
CA ALA A 18 20.66 55.79 35.57
C ALA A 18 20.41 54.31 35.22
N PRO A 19 19.25 53.95 34.70
CA PRO A 19 18.93 52.57 34.37
C PRO A 19 19.99 52.02 33.41
N ALA A 20 20.68 50.96 33.83
CA ALA A 20 21.66 50.29 33.00
C ALA A 20 20.94 49.67 31.79
N PHE A 21 21.16 50.28 30.64
CA PHE A 21 20.70 49.71 29.37
C PHE A 21 21.61 48.54 29.01
N GLY A 22 20.99 47.39 28.66
CA GLY A 22 21.73 46.24 28.20
C GLY A 22 22.55 46.51 26.92
N PRO A 23 23.30 45.54 26.39
CA PRO A 23 24.26 45.70 25.30
C PRO A 23 23.70 46.29 24.03
N SER A 24 22.38 46.31 23.88
CA SER A 24 21.66 46.97 22.74
C SER A 24 21.30 48.44 23.00
N GLY A 25 21.56 48.95 24.23
CA GLY A 25 21.28 50.35 24.58
C GLY A 25 19.79 50.72 24.69
N TYR A 26 18.87 49.80 24.44
CA TYR A 26 17.45 50.13 24.28
C TYR A 26 16.52 49.65 25.39
N LEU A 27 16.90 48.64 26.15
CA LEU A 27 16.01 48.07 27.16
C LEU A 27 16.76 47.76 28.47
N PRO A 28 16.22 48.18 29.62
CA PRO A 28 16.80 47.77 30.92
C PRO A 28 16.72 46.22 31.06
N ASP A 29 17.72 45.61 31.69
CA ASP A 29 17.88 44.16 31.86
C ASP A 29 16.60 43.43 32.32
N ARG A 30 15.83 44.09 33.19
CA ARG A 30 14.53 43.53 33.63
C ARG A 30 13.49 43.41 32.51
N ALA A 31 13.47 44.37 31.59
CA ALA A 31 12.58 44.36 30.44
C ALA A 31 13.04 43.34 29.41
N ALA A 32 14.35 43.21 29.18
CA ALA A 32 14.93 42.20 28.30
C ALA A 32 14.66 40.78 28.81
N ARG A 33 14.72 40.53 30.11
CA ARG A 33 14.36 39.21 30.71
C ARG A 33 12.86 38.91 30.56
N ARG A 34 11.99 39.90 30.66
CA ARG A 34 10.55 39.73 30.43
C ARG A 34 10.23 39.47 28.94
N ALA A 35 10.90 40.21 28.06
CA ALA A 35 10.74 40.00 26.62
C ALA A 35 11.15 38.57 26.19
N ARG A 36 12.31 38.08 26.69
CA ARG A 36 12.73 36.68 26.44
C ARG A 36 11.73 35.64 26.96
N LYS A 37 11.09 35.90 28.11
CA LYS A 37 10.10 35.01 28.69
C LYS A 37 8.77 35.00 27.90
N ILE A 38 8.47 36.10 27.21
CA ILE A 38 7.28 36.20 26.33
C ILE A 38 7.55 35.54 24.99
N VAL A 39 8.76 35.66 24.44
CA VAL A 39 9.14 35.03 23.16
C VAL A 39 9.25 33.51 23.32
N LEU A 40 9.70 33.00 24.46
CA LEU A 40 9.73 31.55 24.75
C LEU A 40 8.34 30.96 25.08
N ARG A 41 7.37 31.78 25.42
CA ARG A 41 5.98 31.39 25.43
C ARG A 41 5.42 31.63 24.01
N ALA A 42 5.94 30.83 23.06
CA ALA A 42 5.33 30.75 21.72
C ALA A 42 3.82 30.69 21.89
N PRO A 43 3.06 31.45 21.10
CA PRO A 43 1.64 31.56 21.30
C PRO A 43 1.05 30.15 21.33
N LEU A 44 0.36 29.83 22.41
CA LEU A 44 -0.34 28.55 22.60
C LEU A 44 -1.11 28.13 21.34
N GLY A 45 -1.49 29.09 20.47
CA GLY A 45 -2.11 28.86 19.19
C GLY A 45 -1.24 28.10 18.17
N LEU A 46 0.08 28.36 18.08
CA LEU A 46 0.94 27.68 17.10
C LEU A 46 1.13 26.20 17.43
N GLN A 47 1.23 25.87 18.72
CA GLN A 47 1.32 24.47 19.15
C GLN A 47 0.05 23.69 18.83
N TRP A 48 -1.11 24.30 18.97
CA TRP A 48 -2.39 23.70 18.62
C TRP A 48 -2.55 23.53 17.10
N VAL A 49 -2.09 24.48 16.31
CA VAL A 49 -2.08 24.37 14.83
C VAL A 49 -1.18 23.22 14.37
N VAL A 50 0.03 23.13 14.90
CA VAL A 50 0.94 22.01 14.57
C VAL A 50 0.38 20.67 15.04
N ALA A 51 -0.16 20.60 16.26
CA ALA A 51 -0.79 19.37 16.78
C ALA A 51 -1.99 18.94 15.92
N SER A 52 -2.82 19.88 15.47
CA SER A 52 -3.97 19.60 14.61
C SER A 52 -3.54 19.12 13.22
N LEU A 53 -2.48 19.69 12.64
CA LEU A 53 -1.91 19.25 11.37
C LEU A 53 -1.37 17.82 11.46
N VAL A 54 -0.61 17.53 12.52
CA VAL A 54 -0.07 16.17 12.75
C VAL A 54 -1.19 15.17 12.97
N ALA A 55 -2.17 15.49 13.83
CA ALA A 55 -3.32 14.65 14.06
C ALA A 55 -4.13 14.40 12.77
N GLY A 56 -4.35 15.45 11.97
CA GLY A 56 -5.02 15.34 10.67
C GLY A 56 -4.27 14.43 9.69
N ALA A 57 -2.93 14.57 9.61
CA ALA A 57 -2.09 13.71 8.78
C ALA A 57 -2.13 12.25 9.23
N VAL A 58 -2.07 11.99 10.54
CA VAL A 58 -2.18 10.63 11.09
C VAL A 58 -3.53 9.99 10.77
N VAL A 59 -4.63 10.74 10.94
CA VAL A 59 -5.98 10.25 10.61
C VAL A 59 -6.11 9.97 9.12
N LEU A 60 -5.55 10.84 8.26
CA LEU A 60 -5.58 10.68 6.82
C LEU A 60 -4.78 9.43 6.39
N VAL A 61 -3.57 9.26 6.91
CA VAL A 61 -2.73 8.06 6.63
C VAL A 61 -3.40 6.80 7.15
N ALA A 62 -3.93 6.80 8.37
CA ALA A 62 -4.66 5.66 8.93
C ALA A 62 -5.92 5.36 8.09
N GLY A 63 -6.65 6.39 7.65
CA GLY A 63 -7.79 6.24 6.75
C GLY A 63 -7.41 5.62 5.40
N LEU A 64 -6.33 6.08 4.78
CA LEU A 64 -5.80 5.51 3.54
C LEU A 64 -5.34 4.06 3.70
N LEU A 65 -4.70 3.72 4.83
CA LEU A 65 -4.30 2.35 5.13
C LEU A 65 -5.49 1.43 5.38
N LEU A 66 -6.53 1.93 6.06
CA LEU A 66 -7.75 1.16 6.31
C LEU A 66 -8.61 0.98 5.06
N LEU A 67 -8.65 1.97 4.17
CA LEU A 67 -9.40 1.91 2.91
C LEU A 67 -8.59 1.16 1.83
N GLY A 68 -7.27 1.38 1.75
CA GLY A 68 -6.41 0.71 0.78
C GLY A 68 -6.06 -0.73 1.16
N GLY A 69 -6.14 -1.10 2.45
CA GLY A 69 -5.90 -2.47 2.90
C GLY A 69 -7.11 -3.41 2.77
N ARG A 70 -8.27 -2.88 2.41
CA ARG A 70 -9.39 -3.69 1.95
C ARG A 70 -9.28 -3.90 0.44
N ALA A 71 -8.29 -4.67 0.02
CA ALA A 71 -8.45 -5.41 -1.22
C ALA A 71 -9.72 -6.26 -1.01
N ASP A 72 -10.80 -5.90 -1.71
CA ASP A 72 -12.05 -6.65 -1.66
C ASP A 72 -11.70 -8.09 -2.08
N THR A 73 -11.49 -8.95 -1.09
CA THR A 73 -11.36 -10.39 -1.33
C THR A 73 -12.70 -10.83 -1.89
N PRO A 74 -12.75 -11.32 -3.12
CA PRO A 74 -14.01 -11.77 -3.70
C PRO A 74 -14.63 -12.81 -2.78
N GLY A 75 -15.93 -12.65 -2.49
CA GLY A 75 -16.69 -13.66 -1.76
C GLY A 75 -16.93 -14.89 -2.61
N ALA A 76 -17.56 -15.94 -2.01
CA ALA A 76 -17.99 -17.12 -2.79
C ALA A 76 -18.76 -16.69 -4.05
N PRO A 77 -18.55 -17.38 -5.20
CA PRO A 77 -17.89 -18.69 -5.36
C PRO A 77 -16.36 -18.62 -5.64
N TRP A 78 -15.73 -17.46 -5.50
CA TRP A 78 -14.33 -17.26 -5.86
C TRP A 78 -13.37 -17.94 -4.88
N GLU A 79 -12.51 -18.80 -5.37
CA GLU A 79 -11.48 -19.48 -4.61
C GLU A 79 -10.09 -18.90 -4.95
N PRO A 80 -9.24 -18.58 -3.95
CA PRO A 80 -7.93 -18.03 -4.21
C PRO A 80 -6.97 -19.11 -4.73
N LEU A 81 -6.32 -18.83 -5.87
CA LEU A 81 -5.26 -19.68 -6.44
C LEU A 81 -3.87 -19.32 -5.88
N GLY A 82 -3.68 -18.07 -5.41
CA GLY A 82 -2.41 -17.55 -4.92
C GLY A 82 -1.95 -16.28 -5.62
N ALA A 83 -0.73 -15.83 -5.30
CA ALA A 83 -0.13 -14.68 -5.97
C ALA A 83 0.16 -15.02 -7.44
N VAL A 84 -0.20 -14.12 -8.34
CA VAL A 84 -0.05 -14.35 -9.81
C VAL A 84 1.41 -14.64 -10.16
N GLU A 85 2.36 -13.99 -9.49
CA GLU A 85 3.81 -14.16 -9.73
C GLU A 85 4.34 -15.53 -9.30
N ASP A 86 3.65 -16.21 -8.38
CA ASP A 86 4.04 -17.52 -7.86
C ASP A 86 3.34 -18.67 -8.61
N LEU A 87 2.40 -18.37 -9.49
CA LEU A 87 1.68 -19.41 -10.24
C LEU A 87 2.58 -20.04 -11.31
N PRO A 88 2.60 -21.36 -11.42
CA PRO A 88 3.28 -22.05 -12.51
C PRO A 88 2.61 -21.72 -13.86
N GLU A 89 3.34 -21.89 -14.96
CA GLU A 89 2.83 -21.65 -16.32
C GLU A 89 1.60 -22.49 -16.65
N SER A 90 1.55 -23.73 -16.13
CA SER A 90 0.36 -24.57 -16.17
C SER A 90 0.33 -25.50 -14.98
N ALA A 91 -0.82 -25.63 -14.34
CA ALA A 91 -1.06 -26.57 -13.25
C ALA A 91 -2.49 -27.09 -13.29
N TYR A 92 -2.66 -28.32 -12.90
CA TYR A 92 -3.97 -28.91 -12.65
C TYR A 92 -4.33 -28.72 -11.19
N ASP A 93 -5.38 -27.97 -10.92
CA ASP A 93 -5.87 -27.79 -9.56
C ASP A 93 -6.75 -28.98 -9.15
N ALA A 94 -6.21 -29.83 -8.31
CA ALA A 94 -6.89 -31.05 -7.87
C ALA A 94 -8.16 -30.78 -7.04
N GLY A 95 -8.28 -29.58 -6.45
CA GLY A 95 -9.46 -29.19 -5.68
C GLY A 95 -10.67 -28.91 -6.56
N SER A 96 -10.48 -28.17 -7.62
CA SER A 96 -11.55 -27.81 -8.59
C SER A 96 -11.63 -28.76 -9.78
N GLY A 97 -10.59 -29.54 -10.07
CA GLY A 97 -10.50 -30.35 -11.27
C GLY A 97 -10.26 -29.53 -12.56
N LEU A 98 -9.76 -28.31 -12.45
CA LEU A 98 -9.55 -27.41 -13.55
C LEU A 98 -8.07 -27.24 -13.88
N LEU A 99 -7.75 -27.08 -15.16
CA LEU A 99 -6.44 -26.65 -15.62
C LEU A 99 -6.31 -25.12 -15.45
N VAL A 100 -5.34 -24.68 -14.67
CA VAL A 100 -4.96 -23.27 -14.52
C VAL A 100 -3.74 -23.00 -15.39
N VAL A 101 -3.79 -21.95 -16.20
CA VAL A 101 -2.72 -21.54 -17.12
C VAL A 101 -2.37 -20.08 -16.82
N HIS A 102 -1.09 -19.84 -16.49
CA HIS A 102 -0.54 -18.52 -16.25
C HIS A 102 0.54 -18.20 -17.28
N VAL A 103 0.23 -17.35 -18.24
CA VAL A 103 1.17 -16.94 -19.30
C VAL A 103 1.09 -15.43 -19.51
N ALA A 104 2.24 -14.77 -19.55
CA ALA A 104 2.36 -13.32 -19.75
C ALA A 104 1.48 -12.49 -18.78
N GLY A 105 1.47 -12.88 -17.49
CA GLY A 105 0.70 -12.20 -16.45
C GLY A 105 -0.82 -12.37 -16.53
N ARG A 106 -1.30 -13.27 -17.40
CA ARG A 106 -2.72 -13.58 -17.53
C ARG A 106 -3.01 -14.98 -17.00
N VAL A 107 -3.95 -15.05 -16.10
CA VAL A 107 -4.45 -16.32 -15.55
C VAL A 107 -5.72 -16.71 -16.32
N ARG A 108 -5.80 -17.96 -16.71
CA ARG A 108 -6.98 -18.58 -17.32
C ARG A 108 -7.20 -19.95 -16.69
N ALA A 109 -8.44 -20.38 -16.65
CA ALA A 109 -8.77 -21.72 -16.21
C ALA A 109 -9.73 -22.39 -17.20
N PHE A 110 -9.60 -23.72 -17.28
CA PHE A 110 -10.37 -24.52 -18.22
C PHE A 110 -10.78 -25.85 -17.59
N ASP A 111 -11.99 -26.29 -17.90
CA ASP A 111 -12.35 -27.70 -17.73
C ASP A 111 -11.60 -28.52 -18.77
N ALA A 112 -10.63 -29.29 -18.32
CA ALA A 112 -9.66 -29.93 -19.19
C ALA A 112 -9.23 -31.31 -18.63
N PRO A 113 -8.90 -32.26 -19.49
CA PRO A 113 -8.33 -33.53 -19.02
C PRO A 113 -6.98 -33.28 -18.32
N GLU A 114 -6.68 -34.11 -17.37
CA GLU A 114 -5.39 -34.09 -16.67
C GLU A 114 -4.25 -34.42 -17.64
N GLY A 115 -3.07 -33.85 -17.40
CA GLY A 115 -1.88 -34.08 -18.22
C GLY A 115 -1.61 -33.04 -19.30
N ILE A 116 -2.43 -32.01 -19.41
CA ILE A 116 -2.15 -30.89 -20.32
C ILE A 116 -1.04 -30.03 -19.72
N THR A 117 -0.06 -29.68 -20.57
CA THR A 117 1.05 -28.79 -20.22
C THR A 117 1.14 -27.61 -21.18
N TYR A 118 1.69 -26.49 -20.71
CA TYR A 118 2.00 -25.38 -21.58
C TYR A 118 3.32 -25.61 -22.32
N CYS A 119 3.29 -25.40 -23.62
CA CYS A 119 4.44 -25.47 -24.51
C CYS A 119 4.90 -24.06 -24.88
N ALA A 120 5.98 -23.58 -24.27
CA ALA A 120 6.49 -22.23 -24.52
C ALA A 120 6.93 -21.99 -25.97
N PRO A 121 7.66 -22.91 -26.66
CA PRO A 121 8.08 -22.72 -28.04
C PRO A 121 6.94 -22.54 -29.04
N SER A 122 5.83 -23.26 -28.86
CA SER A 122 4.64 -23.18 -29.72
C SER A 122 3.56 -22.24 -29.18
N ASN A 123 3.73 -21.75 -27.93
CA ASN A 123 2.79 -20.88 -27.21
C ASN A 123 1.35 -21.44 -27.20
N ARG A 124 1.25 -22.72 -26.84
CA ARG A 124 -0.03 -23.45 -26.81
C ARG A 124 -0.07 -24.49 -25.70
N LEU A 125 -1.22 -25.11 -25.51
CA LEU A 125 -1.44 -26.21 -24.58
C LEU A 125 -1.36 -27.54 -25.33
N GLU A 126 -0.67 -28.51 -24.78
CA GLU A 126 -0.48 -29.82 -25.38
C GLU A 126 -0.76 -30.93 -24.38
N HIS A 127 -1.39 -32.00 -24.86
CA HIS A 127 -1.60 -33.22 -24.12
C HIS A 127 -0.75 -34.35 -24.73
N PRO A 128 -0.26 -35.30 -23.93
CA PRO A 128 0.59 -36.39 -24.43
C PRO A 128 -0.02 -37.27 -25.53
N ASP A 129 -1.33 -37.27 -25.67
CA ASP A 129 -2.03 -37.99 -26.75
C ASP A 129 -2.06 -37.26 -28.08
N GLY A 130 -1.42 -36.09 -28.19
CA GLY A 130 -1.32 -35.29 -29.41
C GLY A 130 -2.43 -34.24 -29.56
N ARG A 131 -3.38 -34.12 -28.66
CA ARG A 131 -4.37 -33.04 -28.68
C ARG A 131 -3.71 -31.72 -28.35
N VAL A 132 -4.16 -30.66 -29.00
CA VAL A 132 -3.55 -29.34 -28.87
C VAL A 132 -4.60 -28.23 -28.82
N TRP A 133 -4.30 -27.17 -28.06
CA TRP A 133 -5.17 -26.01 -27.89
C TRP A 133 -4.37 -24.72 -27.88
N ALA A 134 -4.98 -23.70 -28.42
CA ALA A 134 -4.51 -22.34 -28.23
C ALA A 134 -4.64 -21.95 -26.72
N LEU A 135 -3.90 -20.92 -26.25
CA LEU A 135 -4.02 -20.41 -24.87
C LEU A 135 -5.41 -19.87 -24.53
N THR A 136 -6.27 -19.73 -25.49
CA THR A 136 -7.68 -19.33 -25.30
C THR A 136 -8.59 -20.51 -25.01
N GLY A 137 -8.07 -21.74 -24.97
CA GLY A 137 -8.84 -22.97 -24.85
C GLY A 137 -9.45 -23.46 -26.16
N ARG A 138 -9.23 -22.75 -27.30
CA ARG A 138 -9.73 -23.19 -28.61
C ARG A 138 -8.93 -24.40 -29.08
N GLY A 139 -9.65 -25.43 -29.48
CA GLY A 139 -9.03 -26.63 -30.05
C GLY A 139 -8.36 -26.35 -31.39
N LEU A 140 -7.23 -27.02 -31.65
CA LEU A 140 -6.48 -26.95 -32.92
C LEU A 140 -6.47 -28.35 -33.56
N ALA A 141 -6.26 -28.41 -34.88
CA ALA A 141 -6.16 -29.67 -35.63
C ALA A 141 -7.29 -30.66 -35.35
N GLY A 142 -8.53 -30.18 -35.34
CA GLY A 142 -9.69 -31.02 -35.07
C GLY A 142 -9.94 -31.38 -33.61
N THR A 143 -9.16 -30.84 -32.69
CA THR A 143 -9.36 -31.01 -31.25
C THR A 143 -10.58 -30.22 -30.78
N ALA A 144 -11.43 -30.80 -29.94
CA ALA A 144 -12.52 -30.06 -29.31
C ALA A 144 -11.99 -28.98 -28.34
N SER A 145 -12.62 -27.83 -28.30
CA SER A 145 -12.24 -26.73 -27.40
C SER A 145 -12.55 -27.03 -25.93
N LEU A 146 -11.80 -26.41 -25.05
CA LEU A 146 -11.99 -26.51 -23.61
C LEU A 146 -13.04 -25.48 -23.14
N ALA A 147 -13.84 -25.86 -22.14
CA ALA A 147 -14.77 -24.93 -21.52
C ALA A 147 -13.99 -24.00 -20.54
N PRO A 148 -14.08 -22.67 -20.71
CA PRO A 148 -13.40 -21.76 -19.82
C PRO A 148 -14.12 -21.65 -18.47
N ALA A 149 -13.36 -21.57 -17.37
CA ALA A 149 -13.86 -21.17 -16.07
C ALA A 149 -13.49 -19.70 -15.82
N PRO A 150 -14.36 -18.91 -15.15
CA PRO A 150 -14.07 -17.52 -14.85
C PRO A 150 -12.85 -17.38 -13.92
N THR A 151 -11.97 -16.46 -14.26
CA THR A 151 -10.82 -16.08 -13.44
C THR A 151 -10.83 -14.58 -13.18
N LEU A 152 -10.40 -14.17 -12.02
CA LEU A 152 -10.29 -12.78 -11.60
C LEU A 152 -8.92 -12.55 -10.98
N THR A 153 -8.30 -11.42 -11.29
CA THR A 153 -7.08 -10.98 -10.59
C THR A 153 -7.36 -9.67 -9.88
N THR A 154 -7.15 -9.65 -8.56
CA THR A 154 -7.27 -8.44 -7.77
C THR A 154 -6.13 -8.37 -6.75
N ALA A 155 -5.52 -7.19 -6.60
CA ALA A 155 -4.38 -6.96 -5.71
C ALA A 155 -3.22 -7.98 -5.88
N GLY A 156 -2.97 -8.45 -7.11
CA GLY A 156 -1.91 -9.41 -7.41
C GLY A 156 -2.24 -10.86 -7.05
N ILE A 157 -3.44 -11.14 -6.55
CA ILE A 157 -3.91 -12.50 -6.25
C ILE A 157 -4.88 -12.95 -7.34
N ALA A 158 -4.69 -14.16 -7.84
CA ALA A 158 -5.60 -14.80 -8.76
C ALA A 158 -6.69 -15.58 -8.01
N TYR A 159 -7.90 -15.52 -8.55
CA TYR A 159 -9.07 -16.23 -8.05
C TYR A 159 -9.73 -16.99 -9.19
N LEU A 160 -10.34 -18.10 -8.87
CA LEU A 160 -11.07 -18.98 -9.79
C LEU A 160 -12.50 -19.16 -9.27
N ASP A 161 -13.47 -19.13 -10.18
CA ASP A 161 -14.82 -19.65 -9.91
C ASP A 161 -14.93 -21.07 -10.47
N PRO A 162 -14.87 -22.11 -9.63
CA PRO A 162 -14.96 -23.49 -10.09
C PRO A 162 -16.39 -23.95 -10.37
N THR A 163 -17.38 -23.15 -10.01
CA THR A 163 -18.80 -23.55 -10.09
C THR A 163 -19.43 -23.21 -11.42
N THR A 164 -18.81 -22.31 -12.19
CA THR A 164 -19.35 -21.79 -13.44
C THR A 164 -18.43 -22.15 -14.60
N LEU A 165 -18.92 -22.88 -15.57
CA LEU A 165 -18.20 -23.15 -16.83
C LEU A 165 -18.85 -22.37 -17.98
N GLY A 166 -18.00 -21.71 -18.73
CA GLY A 166 -18.41 -21.03 -19.96
C GLY A 166 -18.64 -22.01 -21.11
N VAL A 167 -19.25 -21.51 -22.15
CA VAL A 167 -19.40 -22.28 -23.39
C VAL A 167 -18.04 -22.43 -24.08
N PRO A 168 -17.63 -23.66 -24.46
CA PRO A 168 -16.41 -23.87 -25.23
C PRO A 168 -16.42 -23.02 -26.51
N PRO A 169 -15.34 -22.30 -26.80
CA PRO A 169 -15.27 -21.51 -28.03
C PRO A 169 -15.18 -22.44 -29.25
N GLU A 170 -15.52 -21.93 -30.43
CA GLU A 170 -15.38 -22.68 -31.66
C GLU A 170 -13.92 -23.05 -31.95
N PRO A 171 -13.62 -24.32 -32.32
CA PRO A 171 -12.26 -24.73 -32.67
C PRO A 171 -11.67 -23.92 -33.81
N LEU A 172 -10.35 -23.96 -33.93
CA LEU A 172 -9.63 -23.37 -35.07
C LEU A 172 -9.20 -24.50 -36.04
N ASP A 173 -9.33 -24.24 -37.33
CA ASP A 173 -8.83 -25.15 -38.36
C ASP A 173 -7.32 -25.04 -38.61
N ASP A 174 -6.60 -24.43 -37.66
CA ASP A 174 -5.16 -24.27 -37.74
C ASP A 174 -4.45 -25.61 -37.53
N PRO A 175 -3.37 -25.88 -38.30
CA PRO A 175 -2.56 -27.08 -38.09
C PRO A 175 -1.88 -27.05 -36.71
N ALA A 176 -1.71 -28.23 -36.15
CA ALA A 176 -1.09 -28.35 -34.82
C ALA A 176 0.36 -27.80 -34.74
N GLY A 177 1.06 -27.61 -35.83
CA GLY A 177 2.46 -27.24 -35.85
C GLY A 177 3.39 -28.23 -35.10
N PRO A 178 4.67 -27.90 -34.90
CA PRO A 178 5.58 -28.78 -34.18
C PRO A 178 5.18 -28.92 -32.71
N ALA A 179 5.28 -30.13 -32.17
CA ALA A 179 5.07 -30.43 -30.76
C ALA A 179 6.23 -29.95 -29.87
N CYS A 180 6.01 -29.80 -28.58
CA CYS A 180 7.05 -29.72 -27.61
C CYS A 180 7.77 -31.06 -27.47
#